data_4251a38f7f2b5571cbbb7d7f206abec7
#
_entry.id   4251a38f7f2b5571cbbb7d7f206abec7
#
_cell.length_a   1.000
_cell.length_b   1.000
_cell.length_c   1.000
_cell.angle_alpha   90.00
_cell.angle_beta   90.00
_cell.angle_gamma   90.00
#
_symmetry.space_group_name_H-M   'P 1'
#
loop_
_entity.id
_entity.type
_entity.pdbx_description
1 polymer ?
#
loop_
_entity_poly.entity_id
_entity_poly.type
_entity_poly.pdbx_seq_one_letter_code
_entity_poly.pdbx_strand_id
1 'polypeptide(L)'
;MRNLEHVKHVIIKIGSTSLCNKDGQLDKERILKLIQQIAILKRKGLKVTLVSSGAISSGMGVLNLSEKPKEISKKQALAAIGQAHLMQIYEDLFSLFHLKCAQILLNHDDFDHRKRLMNLSYALSSILDYDVIPIINENDTLAVDEIKVGDNDTLSALLLPIVDAQLLVLVSDIDGLYNDNPHTNSNAKLLSDIELVDDKIMNFAKDSSSQFGTGGMVTKLRAAKIVNDYGGDMAIVNGNNETALIDLLEGKQIGTYFSGKAGRTLSARDHWIMYRISPKGKVIVDDGACEALKTHTSLLPKGIKEVEGSFMQGSVIDVLSFKGHLIARGITNYSSDELKLIKDHHSNEIESILHYKDYDEVIHADNLVINKG
;
A
#
# COMPACT_ATOMS: atom_id res chain seq x y z
N MET A 1 -23.85 -14.04 -3.15
CA MET A 1 -23.07 -13.92 -1.91
C MET A 1 -21.62 -14.12 -2.27
N ARG A 2 -20.72 -13.27 -1.72
CA ARG A 2 -19.26 -13.43 -1.87
C ARG A 2 -18.81 -14.61 -1.03
N ASN A 3 -17.91 -15.46 -1.55
CA ASN A 3 -17.34 -16.54 -0.75
C ASN A 3 -16.05 -16.06 -0.09
N LEU A 4 -16.07 -15.83 1.22
CA LEU A 4 -14.96 -15.37 2.05
C LEU A 4 -14.52 -16.41 3.11
N GLU A 5 -14.89 -17.68 2.95
CA GLU A 5 -14.51 -18.77 3.86
C GLU A 5 -12.99 -19.02 3.92
N HIS A 6 -12.29 -18.64 2.86
CA HIS A 6 -10.82 -18.73 2.79
C HIS A 6 -10.11 -17.69 3.66
N VAL A 7 -10.81 -16.62 4.08
CA VAL A 7 -10.21 -15.55 4.88
C VAL A 7 -10.03 -16.03 6.31
N LYS A 8 -8.77 -16.08 6.75
CA LYS A 8 -8.37 -16.40 8.13
C LYS A 8 -7.73 -15.20 8.83
N HIS A 9 -7.16 -14.30 8.06
CA HIS A 9 -6.54 -13.07 8.54
C HIS A 9 -7.03 -11.88 7.70
N VAL A 10 -7.51 -10.84 8.37
CA VAL A 10 -7.97 -9.60 7.76
C VAL A 10 -7.15 -8.42 8.25
N ILE A 11 -6.69 -7.59 7.32
CA ILE A 11 -6.18 -6.25 7.63
C ILE A 11 -7.34 -5.27 7.53
N ILE A 12 -7.56 -4.48 8.57
CA ILE A 12 -8.58 -3.44 8.59
C ILE A 12 -7.87 -2.09 8.66
N LYS A 13 -7.96 -1.30 7.59
CA LYS A 13 -7.44 0.05 7.56
C LYS A 13 -8.55 1.05 7.84
N ILE A 14 -8.30 1.98 8.76
CA ILE A 14 -9.28 2.97 9.19
C ILE A 14 -8.77 4.37 8.82
N GLY A 15 -9.54 5.09 8.03
CA GLY A 15 -9.25 6.48 7.67
C GLY A 15 -9.50 7.44 8.84
N SER A 16 -8.80 8.58 8.86
CA SER A 16 -9.01 9.62 9.88
C SER A 16 -10.44 10.14 9.94
N THR A 17 -11.11 10.26 8.78
CA THR A 17 -12.52 10.67 8.69
C THR A 17 -13.47 9.70 9.37
N SER A 18 -13.13 8.40 9.42
CA SER A 18 -13.91 7.36 10.11
C SER A 18 -13.66 7.34 11.63
N LEU A 19 -12.55 7.92 12.10
CA LEU A 19 -12.19 7.98 13.51
C LEU A 19 -12.58 9.29 14.17
N CYS A 20 -12.83 10.34 13.39
CA CYS A 20 -13.06 11.69 13.91
C CYS A 20 -14.52 12.12 13.74
N ASN A 21 -14.94 13.02 14.63
CA ASN A 21 -16.19 13.77 14.51
C ASN A 21 -16.04 14.89 13.47
N LYS A 22 -17.12 15.69 13.29
CA LYS A 22 -17.14 16.82 12.35
C LYS A 22 -16.13 17.92 12.68
N ASP A 23 -15.70 18.01 13.92
CA ASP A 23 -14.73 19.00 14.41
C ASP A 23 -13.28 18.51 14.26
N GLY A 24 -13.08 17.31 13.68
CA GLY A 24 -11.77 16.71 13.47
C GLY A 24 -11.14 16.09 14.72
N GLN A 25 -11.89 15.99 15.82
CA GLN A 25 -11.45 15.32 17.04
C GLN A 25 -11.82 13.84 17.01
N LEU A 26 -11.07 12.99 17.74
CA LEU A 26 -11.37 11.56 17.84
C LEU A 26 -12.77 11.34 18.45
N ASP A 27 -13.54 10.51 17.79
CA ASP A 27 -14.89 10.10 18.19
C ASP A 27 -14.83 8.70 18.84
N LYS A 28 -14.81 8.67 20.15
CA LYS A 28 -14.73 7.41 20.92
C LYS A 28 -15.92 6.48 20.67
N GLU A 29 -17.11 7.03 20.36
CA GLU A 29 -18.29 6.21 20.06
C GLU A 29 -18.14 5.48 18.73
N ARG A 30 -17.66 6.17 17.68
CA ARG A 30 -17.35 5.54 16.39
C ARG A 30 -16.28 4.47 16.53
N ILE A 31 -15.21 4.77 17.27
CA ILE A 31 -14.13 3.80 17.52
C ILE A 31 -14.67 2.59 18.27
N LEU A 32 -15.54 2.79 19.29
CA LEU A 32 -16.16 1.70 20.03
C LEU A 32 -17.01 0.79 19.12
N LYS A 33 -17.85 1.35 18.25
CA LYS A 33 -18.67 0.59 17.30
C LYS A 33 -17.82 -0.26 16.36
N LEU A 34 -16.68 0.26 15.94
CA LEU A 34 -15.73 -0.49 15.11
C LEU A 34 -15.08 -1.63 15.90
N ILE A 35 -14.63 -1.35 17.13
CA ILE A 35 -14.01 -2.36 18.01
C ILE A 35 -15.00 -3.47 18.36
N GLN A 36 -16.29 -3.16 18.52
CA GLN A 36 -17.34 -4.18 18.69
C GLN A 36 -17.38 -5.16 17.53
N GLN A 37 -17.33 -4.67 16.30
CA GLN A 37 -17.28 -5.54 15.12
C GLN A 37 -16.00 -6.38 15.11
N ILE A 38 -14.83 -5.78 15.40
CA ILE A 38 -13.55 -6.49 15.49
C ILE A 38 -13.61 -7.60 16.56
N ALA A 39 -14.22 -7.31 17.72
CA ALA A 39 -14.38 -8.31 18.76
C ALA A 39 -15.27 -9.50 18.32
N ILE A 40 -16.26 -9.27 17.48
CA ILE A 40 -17.08 -10.34 16.87
C ILE A 40 -16.21 -11.16 15.90
N LEU A 41 -15.40 -10.52 15.06
CA LEU A 41 -14.50 -11.20 14.13
C LEU A 41 -13.46 -12.07 14.87
N LYS A 42 -12.87 -11.54 15.94
CA LYS A 42 -11.95 -12.28 16.82
C LYS A 42 -12.62 -13.51 17.42
N ARG A 43 -13.85 -13.38 17.91
CA ARG A 43 -14.63 -14.53 18.42
C ARG A 43 -14.98 -15.58 17.37
N LYS A 44 -15.09 -15.18 16.08
CA LYS A 44 -15.21 -16.10 14.95
C LYS A 44 -13.88 -16.76 14.55
N GLY A 45 -12.78 -16.48 15.27
CA GLY A 45 -11.46 -17.09 15.08
C GLY A 45 -10.59 -16.41 14.01
N LEU A 46 -10.94 -15.20 13.54
CA LEU A 46 -10.12 -14.50 12.59
C LEU A 46 -8.91 -13.83 13.29
N LYS A 47 -7.75 -13.87 12.66
CA LYS A 47 -6.65 -12.96 12.96
C LYS A 47 -7.00 -11.58 12.40
N VAL A 48 -6.71 -10.52 13.17
CA VAL A 48 -7.00 -9.13 12.79
C VAL A 48 -5.74 -8.29 12.98
N THR A 49 -5.41 -7.51 11.97
CA THR A 49 -4.39 -6.46 12.01
C THR A 49 -5.06 -5.13 11.70
N LEU A 50 -4.84 -4.09 12.50
CA LEU A 50 -5.33 -2.75 12.24
C LEU A 50 -4.24 -1.90 11.60
N VAL A 51 -4.63 -1.05 10.64
CA VAL A 51 -3.84 0.09 10.18
C VAL A 51 -4.64 1.34 10.48
N SER A 52 -4.17 2.13 11.43
CA SER A 52 -4.88 3.29 11.93
C SER A 52 -4.32 4.59 11.36
N SER A 53 -5.17 5.58 11.29
CA SER A 53 -4.83 6.98 11.05
C SER A 53 -5.22 7.82 12.27
N GLY A 54 -5.11 9.16 12.16
CA GLY A 54 -5.69 10.06 13.15
C GLY A 54 -4.76 10.52 14.28
N ALA A 55 -3.47 10.19 14.24
CA ALA A 55 -2.50 10.65 15.25
C ALA A 55 -2.46 12.19 15.34
N ILE A 56 -2.36 12.90 14.22
CA ILE A 56 -2.36 14.38 14.20
C ILE A 56 -3.69 14.92 14.75
N SER A 57 -4.83 14.38 14.33
CA SER A 57 -6.15 14.78 14.82
C SER A 57 -6.30 14.55 16.33
N SER A 58 -5.77 13.43 16.82
CA SER A 58 -5.70 13.12 18.26
C SER A 58 -4.89 14.18 19.01
N GLY A 59 -3.71 14.55 18.50
CA GLY A 59 -2.86 15.58 19.09
C GLY A 59 -3.51 16.96 19.09
N MET A 60 -4.24 17.31 18.04
CA MET A 60 -5.03 18.53 17.98
C MET A 60 -6.10 18.54 19.10
N GLY A 61 -6.80 17.42 19.29
CA GLY A 61 -7.80 17.27 20.35
C GLY A 61 -7.20 17.41 21.74
N VAL A 62 -6.05 16.79 22.01
CA VAL A 62 -5.33 16.90 23.30
C VAL A 62 -4.93 18.35 23.61
N LEU A 63 -4.51 19.10 22.58
CA LEU A 63 -4.10 20.51 22.73
C LEU A 63 -5.21 21.52 22.50
N ASN A 64 -6.46 21.06 22.26
CA ASN A 64 -7.62 21.91 21.96
C ASN A 64 -7.38 22.89 20.78
N LEU A 65 -6.70 22.42 19.73
CA LEU A 65 -6.46 23.20 18.51
C LEU A 65 -7.63 23.05 17.55
N SER A 66 -8.14 24.18 17.05
CA SER A 66 -9.23 24.23 16.06
C SER A 66 -8.77 24.11 14.61
N GLU A 67 -7.50 24.43 14.34
CA GLU A 67 -6.95 24.42 12.99
C GLU A 67 -5.69 23.56 12.89
N LYS A 68 -5.59 22.80 11.79
CA LYS A 68 -4.42 21.97 11.50
C LYS A 68 -3.26 22.86 11.07
N PRO A 69 -2.10 22.81 11.76
CA PRO A 69 -0.95 23.63 11.40
C PRO A 69 -0.41 23.27 10.02
N LYS A 70 0.13 24.25 9.31
CA LYS A 70 0.76 24.05 8.00
C LYS A 70 2.20 23.55 8.13
N GLU A 71 2.90 23.99 9.19
CA GLU A 71 4.31 23.67 9.44
C GLU A 71 4.52 22.18 9.75
N ILE A 72 5.52 21.58 9.10
CA ILE A 72 5.85 20.15 9.22
C ILE A 72 6.18 19.81 10.67
N SER A 73 7.07 20.59 11.31
CA SER A 73 7.49 20.37 12.71
C SER A 73 6.33 20.37 13.69
N LYS A 74 5.33 21.23 13.47
CA LYS A 74 4.12 21.25 14.30
C LYS A 74 3.25 20.03 14.05
N LYS A 75 3.12 19.57 12.80
CA LYS A 75 2.41 18.32 12.47
C LYS A 75 3.08 17.12 13.11
N GLN A 76 4.42 17.04 13.05
CA GLN A 76 5.22 15.99 13.68
C GLN A 76 5.02 15.97 15.21
N ALA A 77 5.07 17.15 15.86
CA ALA A 77 4.81 17.26 17.29
C ALA A 77 3.38 16.81 17.66
N LEU A 78 2.37 17.21 16.87
CA LEU A 78 0.99 16.76 17.07
C LEU A 78 0.84 15.25 16.88
N ALA A 79 1.53 14.68 15.89
CA ALA A 79 1.52 13.22 15.69
C ALA A 79 2.12 12.50 16.89
N ALA A 80 3.24 12.97 17.44
CA ALA A 80 3.87 12.39 18.63
C ALA A 80 2.95 12.43 19.86
N ILE A 81 2.32 13.58 20.13
CA ILE A 81 1.38 13.74 21.24
C ILE A 81 0.15 12.87 21.04
N GLY A 82 -0.40 12.92 19.83
CA GLY A 82 -1.66 12.27 19.51
C GLY A 82 -1.56 10.76 19.36
N GLN A 83 -0.42 10.23 18.91
CA GLN A 83 -0.22 8.79 18.79
C GLN A 83 -0.31 8.09 20.15
N ALA A 84 0.29 8.65 21.19
CA ALA A 84 0.19 8.12 22.54
C ALA A 84 -1.27 8.10 23.03
N HIS A 85 -2.02 9.20 22.82
CA HIS A 85 -3.41 9.30 23.20
C HIS A 85 -4.33 8.38 22.40
N LEU A 86 -4.08 8.24 21.09
CA LEU A 86 -4.80 7.31 20.21
C LEU A 86 -4.65 5.87 20.69
N MET A 87 -3.43 5.46 21.05
CA MET A 87 -3.18 4.12 21.58
C MET A 87 -3.86 3.88 22.92
N GLN A 88 -3.88 4.88 23.80
CA GLN A 88 -4.61 4.78 25.06
C GLN A 88 -6.11 4.53 24.82
N ILE A 89 -6.72 5.25 23.87
CA ILE A 89 -8.14 5.03 23.50
C ILE A 89 -8.35 3.61 22.98
N TYR A 90 -7.47 3.10 22.12
CA TYR A 90 -7.58 1.73 21.62
C TYR A 90 -7.46 0.71 22.74
N GLU A 91 -6.48 0.87 23.64
CA GLU A 91 -6.27 -0.04 24.77
C GLU A 91 -7.49 -0.07 25.69
N ASP A 92 -8.00 1.11 26.07
CA ASP A 92 -9.18 1.25 26.93
C ASP A 92 -10.40 0.56 26.30
N LEU A 93 -10.66 0.79 25.01
CA LEU A 93 -11.82 0.24 24.33
C LEU A 93 -11.69 -1.25 24.02
N PHE A 94 -10.52 -1.76 23.63
CA PHE A 94 -10.28 -3.18 23.43
C PHE A 94 -10.38 -3.96 24.75
N SER A 95 -9.96 -3.37 25.87
CA SER A 95 -10.05 -3.99 27.22
C SER A 95 -11.49 -4.35 27.62
N LEU A 96 -12.48 -3.57 27.13
CA LEU A 96 -13.91 -3.87 27.36
C LEU A 96 -14.36 -5.22 26.78
N PHE A 97 -13.61 -5.73 25.79
CA PHE A 97 -13.86 -7.00 25.13
C PHE A 97 -12.82 -8.07 25.47
N HIS A 98 -11.98 -7.83 26.50
CA HIS A 98 -10.85 -8.69 26.91
C HIS A 98 -9.84 -8.94 25.77
N LEU A 99 -9.71 -7.99 24.85
CA LEU A 99 -8.73 -8.00 23.78
C LEU A 99 -7.54 -7.12 24.13
N LYS A 100 -6.37 -7.50 23.62
CA LYS A 100 -5.11 -6.76 23.79
C LYS A 100 -4.66 -6.22 22.45
N CYS A 101 -3.99 -5.08 22.44
CA CYS A 101 -3.39 -4.51 21.25
C CYS A 101 -1.91 -4.17 21.47
N ALA A 102 -1.17 -4.05 20.36
CA ALA A 102 0.24 -3.68 20.36
C ALA A 102 0.49 -2.66 19.26
N GLN A 103 1.28 -1.63 19.55
CA GLN A 103 1.65 -0.59 18.60
C GLN A 103 2.86 -0.98 17.76
N ILE A 104 2.77 -0.69 16.45
CA ILE A 104 3.90 -0.71 15.52
C ILE A 104 3.87 0.58 14.70
N LEU A 105 4.98 1.32 14.67
CA LEU A 105 5.16 2.48 13.84
C LEU A 105 6.17 2.18 12.73
N LEU A 106 5.80 2.48 11.49
CA LEU A 106 6.60 2.18 10.31
C LEU A 106 6.95 3.44 9.55
N ASN A 107 8.16 3.46 8.99
CA ASN A 107 8.57 4.43 7.99
C ASN A 107 8.61 3.75 6.63
N HIS A 108 8.63 4.55 5.57
CA HIS A 108 8.78 4.04 4.21
C HIS A 108 10.03 3.17 4.05
N ASP A 109 11.15 3.63 4.58
CA ASP A 109 12.45 2.94 4.48
C ASP A 109 12.45 1.54 5.11
N ASP A 110 11.49 1.22 6.00
CA ASP A 110 11.40 -0.11 6.60
C ASP A 110 11.00 -1.18 5.58
N PHE A 111 10.33 -0.78 4.49
CA PHE A 111 9.98 -1.68 3.38
C PHE A 111 11.13 -1.83 2.38
N ASP A 112 12.02 -0.84 2.26
CA ASP A 112 13.16 -0.86 1.34
C ASP A 112 14.29 -1.81 1.82
N HIS A 113 14.37 -2.05 3.14
CA HIS A 113 15.44 -2.83 3.74
C HIS A 113 15.00 -4.25 4.12
N ARG A 114 15.45 -5.25 3.36
CA ARG A 114 15.10 -6.67 3.57
C ARG A 114 15.25 -7.13 5.02
N LYS A 115 16.32 -6.73 5.73
CA LYS A 115 16.54 -7.12 7.13
C LYS A 115 15.48 -6.52 8.07
N ARG A 116 15.11 -5.24 7.87
CA ARG A 116 14.05 -4.59 8.66
C ARG A 116 12.70 -5.24 8.39
N LEU A 117 12.42 -5.55 7.13
CA LEU A 117 11.20 -6.22 6.72
C LEU A 117 11.06 -7.62 7.34
N MET A 118 12.13 -8.40 7.39
CA MET A 118 12.15 -9.71 8.06
C MET A 118 11.90 -9.56 9.57
N ASN A 119 12.54 -8.61 10.23
CA ASN A 119 12.33 -8.35 11.65
C ASN A 119 10.87 -7.91 11.93
N LEU A 120 10.30 -7.07 11.06
CA LEU A 120 8.88 -6.68 11.12
C LEU A 120 7.96 -7.91 11.00
N SER A 121 8.22 -8.79 10.03
CA SER A 121 7.43 -10.02 9.84
C SER A 121 7.49 -10.92 11.06
N TYR A 122 8.66 -11.13 11.65
CA TYR A 122 8.82 -11.93 12.87
C TYR A 122 8.10 -11.30 14.08
N ALA A 123 8.22 -9.99 14.25
CA ALA A 123 7.54 -9.28 15.34
C ALA A 123 6.02 -9.38 15.19
N LEU A 124 5.49 -9.14 13.99
CA LEU A 124 4.06 -9.24 13.71
C LEU A 124 3.53 -10.67 13.91
N SER A 125 4.26 -11.68 13.43
CA SER A 125 3.89 -13.09 13.66
C SER A 125 3.81 -13.39 15.15
N SER A 126 4.82 -13.01 15.92
CA SER A 126 4.83 -13.24 17.37
C SER A 126 3.69 -12.52 18.11
N ILE A 127 3.37 -11.26 17.72
CA ILE A 127 2.23 -10.52 18.29
C ILE A 127 0.92 -11.27 18.01
N LEU A 128 0.72 -11.74 16.78
CA LEU A 128 -0.47 -12.47 16.38
C LEU A 128 -0.56 -13.85 17.05
N ASP A 129 0.57 -14.51 17.32
CA ASP A 129 0.62 -15.80 18.03
C ASP A 129 0.31 -15.65 19.52
N TYR A 130 0.56 -14.46 20.12
CA TYR A 130 0.08 -14.10 21.47
C TYR A 130 -1.40 -13.70 21.49
N ASP A 131 -2.12 -13.83 20.38
CA ASP A 131 -3.51 -13.38 20.20
C ASP A 131 -3.73 -11.88 20.47
N VAL A 132 -2.71 -11.07 20.26
CA VAL A 132 -2.72 -9.61 20.40
C VAL A 132 -2.99 -8.98 19.03
N ILE A 133 -3.78 -7.91 18.99
CA ILE A 133 -4.11 -7.18 17.76
C ILE A 133 -3.00 -6.15 17.48
N PRO A 134 -2.18 -6.30 16.42
CA PRO A 134 -1.24 -5.27 16.04
C PRO A 134 -1.99 -4.06 15.47
N ILE A 135 -1.66 -2.86 15.97
CA ILE A 135 -2.13 -1.57 15.47
C ILE A 135 -0.94 -0.87 14.84
N ILE A 136 -1.00 -0.74 13.53
CA ILE A 136 0.08 -0.19 12.71
C ILE A 136 -0.29 1.21 12.28
N ASN A 137 0.65 2.14 12.32
CA ASN A 137 0.53 3.49 11.76
C ASN A 137 1.86 3.92 11.16
N GLU A 138 1.81 4.95 10.30
CA GLU A 138 3.03 5.63 9.87
C GLU A 138 3.67 6.36 11.07
N ASN A 139 5.01 6.40 11.09
CA ASN A 139 5.77 7.17 12.06
C ASN A 139 5.81 8.63 11.62
N ASP A 140 4.67 9.30 11.68
CA ASP A 140 4.50 10.71 11.27
C ASP A 140 5.45 11.66 11.99
N THR A 141 6.03 11.25 13.13
CA THR A 141 6.99 12.06 13.90
C THR A 141 8.31 12.24 13.14
N LEU A 142 8.70 11.25 12.35
CA LEU A 142 9.96 11.26 11.59
C LEU A 142 9.72 11.41 10.08
N ALA A 143 8.47 11.38 9.62
CA ALA A 143 8.13 11.53 8.22
C ALA A 143 8.46 12.94 7.71
N VAL A 144 9.14 13.02 6.56
CA VAL A 144 9.37 14.27 5.82
C VAL A 144 8.44 14.33 4.62
N ASP A 145 7.91 15.52 4.29
CA ASP A 145 6.89 15.70 3.24
C ASP A 145 7.30 15.17 1.85
N GLU A 146 8.61 15.06 1.59
CA GLU A 146 9.17 14.57 0.33
C GLU A 146 9.14 13.05 0.19
N ILE A 147 8.92 12.30 1.29
CA ILE A 147 8.96 10.84 1.35
C ILE A 147 7.61 10.30 1.87
N LYS A 148 6.51 10.94 1.55
CA LYS A 148 5.20 10.39 1.92
C LYS A 148 4.96 9.09 1.15
N VAL A 149 4.76 7.98 1.87
CA VAL A 149 4.16 6.75 1.31
C VAL A 149 2.77 7.04 0.73
N GLY A 150 2.37 8.27 0.79
CA GLY A 150 1.13 8.77 0.23
C GLY A 150 -0.07 8.51 1.13
N ASP A 151 -0.19 7.37 1.77
CA ASP A 151 -1.31 7.11 2.66
C ASP A 151 -1.25 5.73 3.32
N ASN A 152 -2.00 5.58 4.41
CA ASN A 152 -2.18 4.31 5.07
C ASN A 152 -2.93 3.26 4.21
N ASP A 153 -3.54 3.63 3.07
CA ASP A 153 -4.14 2.67 2.13
C ASP A 153 -3.03 1.83 1.49
N THR A 154 -2.00 2.51 0.92
CA THR A 154 -0.81 1.85 0.36
C THR A 154 -0.03 1.07 1.43
N LEU A 155 0.20 1.66 2.61
CA LEU A 155 0.85 0.97 3.73
C LEU A 155 0.15 -0.35 4.07
N SER A 156 -1.19 -0.32 4.18
CA SER A 156 -1.98 -1.51 4.51
C SER A 156 -1.92 -2.59 3.42
N ALA A 157 -1.87 -2.19 2.15
CA ALA A 157 -1.71 -3.12 1.03
C ALA A 157 -0.34 -3.81 1.04
N LEU A 158 0.74 -3.05 1.36
CA LEU A 158 2.10 -3.60 1.46
C LEU A 158 2.28 -4.56 2.64
N LEU A 159 1.48 -4.41 3.70
CA LEU A 159 1.51 -5.30 4.86
C LEU A 159 0.90 -6.68 4.58
N LEU A 160 -0.05 -6.78 3.63
CA LEU A 160 -0.81 -8.00 3.40
C LEU A 160 0.08 -9.24 3.22
N PRO A 161 1.10 -9.25 2.35
CA PRO A 161 2.02 -10.39 2.25
C PRO A 161 3.00 -10.54 3.43
N ILE A 162 3.16 -9.54 4.30
CA ILE A 162 4.05 -9.63 5.45
C ILE A 162 3.40 -10.43 6.58
N VAL A 163 2.09 -10.25 6.75
CA VAL A 163 1.31 -10.93 7.79
C VAL A 163 0.51 -12.12 7.27
N ASP A 164 0.69 -12.48 6.00
CA ASP A 164 -0.05 -13.55 5.29
C ASP A 164 -1.57 -13.39 5.44
N ALA A 165 -2.06 -12.15 5.26
CA ALA A 165 -3.48 -11.88 5.26
C ALA A 165 -4.09 -12.12 3.88
N GLN A 166 -5.37 -12.53 3.85
CA GLN A 166 -6.09 -12.83 2.62
C GLN A 166 -6.98 -11.67 2.18
N LEU A 167 -7.36 -10.79 3.11
CA LEU A 167 -8.28 -9.68 2.85
C LEU A 167 -7.77 -8.38 3.46
N LEU A 168 -7.79 -7.30 2.67
CA LEU A 168 -7.67 -5.93 3.15
C LEU A 168 -9.04 -5.25 3.10
N VAL A 169 -9.48 -4.67 4.22
CA VAL A 169 -10.71 -3.86 4.27
C VAL A 169 -10.36 -2.41 4.55
N LEU A 170 -10.68 -1.52 3.60
CA LEU A 170 -10.57 -0.08 3.79
C LEU A 170 -11.91 0.46 4.33
N VAL A 171 -11.90 0.86 5.60
CA VAL A 171 -13.03 1.56 6.24
C VAL A 171 -12.90 3.04 5.92
N SER A 172 -13.87 3.58 5.19
CA SER A 172 -13.87 4.95 4.67
C SER A 172 -15.20 5.64 4.98
N ASP A 173 -15.33 6.89 4.61
CA ASP A 173 -16.57 7.71 4.69
C ASP A 173 -17.44 7.59 3.44
N ILE A 174 -17.04 6.77 2.47
CA ILE A 174 -17.77 6.51 1.22
C ILE A 174 -18.22 5.06 1.14
N ASP A 175 -19.31 4.80 0.43
CA ASP A 175 -19.87 3.44 0.28
C ASP A 175 -19.00 2.52 -0.56
N GLY A 176 -18.14 3.04 -1.43
CA GLY A 176 -17.28 2.28 -2.33
C GLY A 176 -16.92 3.07 -3.58
N LEU A 177 -16.54 2.37 -4.64
CA LEU A 177 -16.25 2.96 -5.94
C LEU A 177 -17.53 3.09 -6.77
N TYR A 178 -17.76 4.29 -7.31
CA TYR A 178 -18.84 4.56 -8.25
C TYR A 178 -18.30 4.71 -9.68
N ASN A 179 -19.15 4.44 -10.67
CA ASN A 179 -18.82 4.64 -12.08
C ASN A 179 -18.75 6.11 -12.49
N ASP A 180 -19.16 7.05 -11.61
CA ASP A 180 -19.10 8.48 -11.77
C ASP A 180 -19.20 9.13 -10.37
N ASN A 181 -19.01 10.45 -10.26
CA ASN A 181 -19.08 11.16 -8.99
C ASN A 181 -20.54 11.25 -8.46
N PRO A 182 -20.87 10.55 -7.35
CA PRO A 182 -22.24 10.52 -6.83
C PRO A 182 -22.72 11.87 -6.27
N HIS A 183 -21.82 12.82 -5.98
CA HIS A 183 -22.18 14.15 -5.52
C HIS A 183 -22.63 15.09 -6.65
N THR A 184 -22.19 14.82 -7.87
CA THR A 184 -22.48 15.63 -9.06
C THR A 184 -23.43 14.95 -10.03
N ASN A 185 -23.48 13.61 -10.04
CA ASN A 185 -24.31 12.79 -10.90
C ASN A 185 -25.18 11.84 -10.09
N SER A 186 -26.49 12.14 -10.02
CA SER A 186 -27.48 11.29 -9.33
C SER A 186 -27.69 9.91 -9.96
N ASN A 187 -27.21 9.68 -11.19
CA ASN A 187 -27.24 8.38 -11.87
C ASN A 187 -25.98 7.54 -11.63
N ALA A 188 -25.04 8.05 -10.83
CA ALA A 188 -23.84 7.30 -10.47
C ALA A 188 -24.23 6.00 -9.75
N LYS A 189 -23.63 4.87 -10.18
CA LYS A 189 -23.90 3.55 -9.64
C LYS A 189 -22.69 3.02 -8.91
N LEU A 190 -22.93 2.49 -7.72
CA LEU A 190 -21.90 1.76 -6.97
C LEU A 190 -21.48 0.49 -7.74
N LEU A 191 -20.18 0.31 -7.90
CA LEU A 191 -19.57 -0.88 -8.48
C LEU A 191 -19.34 -1.89 -7.35
N SER A 192 -20.17 -2.92 -7.28
CA SER A 192 -20.14 -3.87 -6.15
C SER A 192 -18.92 -4.80 -6.21
N ASP A 193 -18.60 -5.33 -7.39
CA ASP A 193 -17.55 -6.34 -7.55
C ASP A 193 -16.66 -5.98 -8.76
N ILE A 194 -15.36 -5.98 -8.55
CA ILE A 194 -14.31 -5.65 -9.53
C ILE A 194 -13.32 -6.80 -9.56
N GLU A 195 -13.15 -7.41 -10.74
CA GLU A 195 -12.23 -8.53 -10.92
C GLU A 195 -10.82 -8.07 -11.28
N LEU A 196 -10.70 -6.91 -11.94
CA LEU A 196 -9.42 -6.35 -12.38
C LEU A 196 -9.42 -4.83 -12.25
N VAL A 197 -8.39 -4.29 -11.62
CA VAL A 197 -8.14 -2.84 -11.57
C VAL A 197 -7.33 -2.44 -12.81
N ASP A 198 -8.03 -2.21 -13.91
CA ASP A 198 -7.47 -1.74 -15.18
C ASP A 198 -7.50 -0.20 -15.30
N ASP A 199 -7.02 0.32 -16.45
CA ASP A 199 -7.01 1.76 -16.72
C ASP A 199 -8.43 2.37 -16.74
N LYS A 200 -9.45 1.61 -17.11
CA LYS A 200 -10.84 2.05 -17.08
C LYS A 200 -11.32 2.27 -15.65
N ILE A 201 -11.05 1.32 -14.77
CA ILE A 201 -11.34 1.43 -13.34
C ILE A 201 -10.55 2.58 -12.71
N MET A 202 -9.27 2.72 -13.06
CA MET A 202 -8.43 3.84 -12.57
C MET A 202 -8.96 5.21 -13.00
N ASN A 203 -9.57 5.32 -14.18
CA ASN A 203 -10.12 6.59 -14.66
C ASN A 203 -11.35 7.04 -13.87
N PHE A 204 -12.16 6.15 -13.31
CA PHE A 204 -13.29 6.53 -12.43
C PHE A 204 -12.85 7.26 -11.15
N ALA A 205 -11.59 7.11 -10.75
CA ALA A 205 -11.05 7.79 -9.56
C ALA A 205 -10.54 9.21 -9.84
N LYS A 206 -10.22 9.56 -11.10
CA LYS A 206 -9.63 10.87 -11.44
C LYS A 206 -10.60 12.02 -11.26
N ASP A 207 -11.90 11.77 -11.44
CA ASP A 207 -12.95 12.77 -11.37
C ASP A 207 -13.52 12.96 -9.95
N SER A 208 -13.09 12.14 -8.98
CA SER A 208 -13.57 12.16 -7.59
C SER A 208 -12.60 12.86 -6.63
N SER A 209 -12.27 14.13 -6.86
CA SER A 209 -11.42 14.90 -5.92
C SER A 209 -12.20 15.24 -4.64
N SER A 210 -11.97 14.51 -3.55
CA SER A 210 -12.43 14.89 -2.22
C SER A 210 -11.56 16.01 -1.65
N GLN A 211 -12.17 17.11 -1.19
CA GLN A 211 -11.48 18.26 -0.58
C GLN A 211 -10.89 17.98 0.82
N PHE A 212 -11.13 16.83 1.44
CA PHE A 212 -10.91 16.61 2.87
C PHE A 212 -10.11 15.35 3.25
N GLY A 213 -9.18 14.86 2.42
CA GLY A 213 -8.35 13.72 2.85
C GLY A 213 -7.07 13.57 2.03
N THR A 214 -5.99 13.10 2.68
CA THR A 214 -4.72 12.77 2.01
C THR A 214 -4.81 11.50 1.18
N GLY A 215 -5.91 10.70 1.29
CA GLY A 215 -6.16 9.46 0.57
C GLY A 215 -7.45 9.53 -0.26
N GLY A 216 -7.36 9.91 -1.53
CA GLY A 216 -8.49 9.91 -2.46
C GLY A 216 -8.81 8.50 -3.01
N MET A 217 -9.81 8.39 -3.92
CA MET A 217 -10.15 7.13 -4.56
C MET A 217 -8.94 6.52 -5.31
N VAL A 218 -8.07 7.35 -5.88
CA VAL A 218 -6.84 6.92 -6.58
C VAL A 218 -5.94 6.09 -5.67
N THR A 219 -5.74 6.48 -4.40
CA THR A 219 -4.91 5.72 -3.46
C THR A 219 -5.54 4.38 -3.10
N LYS A 220 -6.88 4.33 -2.98
CA LYS A 220 -7.63 3.10 -2.72
C LYS A 220 -7.54 2.12 -3.89
N LEU A 221 -7.63 2.60 -5.13
CA LEU A 221 -7.46 1.75 -6.31
C LEU A 221 -6.01 1.29 -6.48
N ARG A 222 -5.03 2.12 -6.12
CA ARG A 222 -3.62 1.69 -6.05
C ARG A 222 -3.44 0.57 -5.03
N ALA A 223 -4.01 0.71 -3.84
CA ALA A 223 -3.98 -0.33 -2.82
C ALA A 223 -4.66 -1.63 -3.31
N ALA A 224 -5.81 -1.53 -4.00
CA ALA A 224 -6.48 -2.68 -4.60
C ALA A 224 -5.59 -3.41 -5.61
N LYS A 225 -4.91 -2.67 -6.49
CA LYS A 225 -3.97 -3.25 -7.45
C LYS A 225 -2.83 -4.00 -6.76
N ILE A 226 -2.20 -3.38 -5.74
CA ILE A 226 -1.12 -4.00 -4.96
C ILE A 226 -1.58 -5.31 -4.32
N VAL A 227 -2.76 -5.31 -3.70
CA VAL A 227 -3.34 -6.49 -3.04
C VAL A 227 -3.68 -7.58 -4.05
N ASN A 228 -4.34 -7.22 -5.17
CA ASN A 228 -4.72 -8.18 -6.21
C ASN A 228 -3.51 -8.80 -6.92
N ASP A 229 -2.44 -8.03 -7.16
CA ASP A 229 -1.21 -8.55 -7.76
C ASP A 229 -0.50 -9.59 -6.87
N TYR A 230 -0.71 -9.54 -5.56
CA TYR A 230 -0.29 -10.59 -4.62
C TYR A 230 -1.28 -11.77 -4.58
N GLY A 231 -2.49 -11.62 -5.10
CA GLY A 231 -3.57 -12.63 -5.07
C GLY A 231 -4.48 -12.52 -3.85
N GLY A 232 -4.38 -11.42 -3.10
CA GLY A 232 -5.29 -11.10 -2.00
C GLY A 232 -6.54 -10.37 -2.47
N ASP A 233 -7.57 -10.38 -1.64
CA ASP A 233 -8.81 -9.65 -1.87
C ASP A 233 -8.78 -8.30 -1.16
N MET A 234 -9.50 -7.32 -1.68
CA MET A 234 -9.70 -6.04 -1.01
C MET A 234 -11.17 -5.62 -1.03
N ALA A 235 -11.61 -4.90 0.00
CA ALA A 235 -12.91 -4.27 0.03
C ALA A 235 -12.85 -2.82 0.52
N ILE A 236 -13.72 -1.97 -0.02
CA ILE A 236 -13.98 -0.63 0.50
C ILE A 236 -15.38 -0.66 1.10
N VAL A 237 -15.50 -0.27 2.37
CA VAL A 237 -16.79 -0.23 3.08
C VAL A 237 -16.97 1.10 3.81
N ASN A 238 -18.23 1.51 3.99
CA ASN A 238 -18.56 2.73 4.72
C ASN A 238 -18.50 2.49 6.24
N GLY A 239 -17.62 3.23 6.94
CA GLY A 239 -17.46 3.14 8.39
C GLY A 239 -18.65 3.65 9.21
N ASN A 240 -19.60 4.38 8.58
CA ASN A 240 -20.85 4.77 9.23
C ASN A 240 -21.85 3.59 9.33
N ASN A 241 -21.64 2.50 8.58
CA ASN A 241 -22.42 1.28 8.72
C ASN A 241 -21.87 0.46 9.89
N GLU A 242 -22.66 0.35 10.97
CA GLU A 242 -22.27 -0.30 12.23
C GLU A 242 -22.09 -1.82 12.13
N THR A 243 -22.44 -2.43 10.99
CA THR A 243 -22.28 -3.87 10.72
C THR A 243 -21.40 -4.17 9.53
N ALA A 244 -20.76 -3.14 8.93
CA ALA A 244 -20.07 -3.26 7.65
C ALA A 244 -19.04 -4.39 7.59
N LEU A 245 -18.20 -4.55 8.62
CA LEU A 245 -17.18 -5.61 8.66
C LEU A 245 -17.81 -7.00 8.79
N ILE A 246 -18.86 -7.12 9.59
CA ILE A 246 -19.56 -8.38 9.83
C ILE A 246 -20.29 -8.81 8.55
N ASP A 247 -21.06 -7.87 7.96
CA ASP A 247 -21.85 -8.12 6.76
C ASP A 247 -20.94 -8.48 5.56
N LEU A 248 -19.79 -7.80 5.43
CA LEU A 248 -18.82 -8.14 4.41
C LEU A 248 -18.32 -9.58 4.57
N LEU A 249 -17.86 -9.95 5.78
CA LEU A 249 -17.29 -11.28 6.05
C LEU A 249 -18.35 -12.40 6.05
N GLU A 250 -19.62 -12.07 6.21
CA GLU A 250 -20.76 -12.98 5.98
C GLU A 250 -21.11 -13.10 4.48
N GLY A 251 -20.35 -12.44 3.60
CA GLY A 251 -20.51 -12.54 2.15
C GLY A 251 -21.62 -11.66 1.57
N LYS A 252 -22.18 -10.71 2.35
CA LYS A 252 -23.18 -9.77 1.83
C LYS A 252 -22.56 -8.81 0.82
N GLN A 253 -23.33 -8.38 -0.16
CA GLN A 253 -22.89 -7.40 -1.17
C GLN A 253 -22.98 -5.99 -0.62
N ILE A 254 -22.01 -5.62 0.22
CA ILE A 254 -21.83 -4.25 0.69
C ILE A 254 -20.53 -3.70 0.14
N GLY A 255 -20.46 -2.38 -0.04
CA GLY A 255 -19.28 -1.71 -0.54
C GLY A 255 -18.83 -2.17 -1.92
N THR A 256 -17.58 -1.91 -2.24
CA THR A 256 -16.91 -2.43 -3.43
C THR A 256 -15.88 -3.49 -3.04
N TYR A 257 -15.96 -4.63 -3.68
CA TYR A 257 -15.05 -5.75 -3.48
C TYR A 257 -14.17 -5.97 -4.71
N PHE A 258 -12.87 -6.10 -4.50
CA PHE A 258 -11.86 -6.34 -5.51
C PHE A 258 -11.32 -7.74 -5.31
N SER A 259 -11.58 -8.63 -6.27
CA SER A 259 -11.19 -10.04 -6.19
C SER A 259 -9.75 -10.26 -6.64
N GLY A 260 -8.95 -10.93 -5.82
CA GLY A 260 -7.60 -11.36 -6.19
C GLY A 260 -7.55 -12.54 -7.19
N LYS A 261 -8.69 -13.19 -7.48
CA LYS A 261 -8.73 -14.40 -8.31
C LYS A 261 -8.37 -14.18 -9.77
N ALA A 262 -8.62 -12.99 -10.31
CA ALA A 262 -8.28 -12.61 -11.68
C ALA A 262 -6.88 -12.00 -11.79
N GLY A 263 -6.27 -11.60 -10.66
CA GLY A 263 -4.94 -11.04 -10.58
C GLY A 263 -3.86 -12.11 -10.75
N ARG A 264 -2.67 -11.68 -11.16
CA ARG A 264 -1.50 -12.56 -11.13
C ARG A 264 -0.95 -12.59 -9.73
N THR A 265 -0.73 -13.79 -9.24
CA THR A 265 0.02 -13.99 -8.00
C THR A 265 1.49 -13.71 -8.28
N LEU A 266 1.97 -12.54 -7.86
CA LEU A 266 3.39 -12.26 -7.79
C LEU A 266 4.00 -13.10 -6.64
N SER A 267 5.21 -13.61 -6.83
CA SER A 267 5.97 -14.15 -5.70
C SER A 267 6.20 -13.05 -4.65
N ALA A 268 6.43 -13.42 -3.40
CA ALA A 268 6.76 -12.45 -2.35
C ALA A 268 7.97 -11.57 -2.71
N ARG A 269 8.93 -12.13 -3.47
CA ARG A 269 10.09 -11.42 -4.01
C ARG A 269 9.69 -10.41 -5.08
N ASP A 270 8.87 -10.82 -6.05
CA ASP A 270 8.44 -9.97 -7.15
C ASP A 270 7.56 -8.82 -6.64
N HIS A 271 6.68 -9.13 -5.70
CA HIS A 271 5.87 -8.13 -5.03
C HIS A 271 6.74 -7.10 -4.27
N TRP A 272 7.82 -7.58 -3.60
CA TRP A 272 8.78 -6.72 -2.92
C TRP A 272 9.54 -5.81 -3.92
N ILE A 273 10.02 -6.35 -5.05
CA ILE A 273 10.67 -5.55 -6.10
C ILE A 273 9.70 -4.52 -6.69
N MET A 274 8.47 -4.93 -7.01
CA MET A 274 7.52 -4.08 -7.72
C MET A 274 6.97 -2.94 -6.85
N TYR A 275 6.67 -3.20 -5.57
CA TYR A 275 5.87 -2.29 -4.76
C TYR A 275 6.54 -1.75 -3.49
N ARG A 276 7.51 -2.48 -2.93
CA ARG A 276 8.07 -2.13 -1.62
C ARG A 276 9.35 -1.32 -1.68
N ILE A 277 10.13 -1.47 -2.76
CA ILE A 277 11.37 -0.72 -2.93
C ILE A 277 11.10 0.52 -3.79
N SER A 278 11.52 1.68 -3.28
CA SER A 278 11.54 2.90 -4.08
C SER A 278 12.67 2.82 -5.11
N PRO A 279 12.37 2.94 -6.42
CA PRO A 279 13.41 2.90 -7.44
C PRO A 279 14.37 4.07 -7.26
N LYS A 280 15.68 3.80 -7.34
CA LYS A 280 16.73 4.82 -7.19
C LYS A 280 17.04 5.54 -8.51
N GLY A 281 16.49 5.05 -9.61
CA GLY A 281 16.60 5.62 -10.93
C GLY A 281 15.77 4.88 -11.94
N LYS A 282 15.89 5.26 -13.21
CA LYS A 282 15.17 4.63 -14.31
C LYS A 282 16.03 4.53 -15.56
N VAL A 283 15.66 3.58 -16.41
CA VAL A 283 16.20 3.44 -17.76
C VAL A 283 15.07 3.52 -18.78
N ILE A 284 15.31 4.16 -19.90
CA ILE A 284 14.37 4.23 -21.03
C ILE A 284 14.85 3.24 -22.08
N VAL A 285 13.97 2.35 -22.52
CA VAL A 285 14.30 1.27 -23.46
C VAL A 285 13.57 1.43 -24.78
N ASP A 286 14.16 0.85 -25.85
CA ASP A 286 13.52 0.84 -27.16
C ASP A 286 12.36 -0.17 -27.27
N ASP A 287 11.61 -0.09 -28.38
CA ASP A 287 10.46 -0.96 -28.61
C ASP A 287 10.84 -2.44 -28.71
N GLY A 288 12.05 -2.75 -29.21
CA GLY A 288 12.56 -4.12 -29.29
C GLY A 288 12.79 -4.72 -27.91
N ALA A 289 13.38 -3.94 -26.98
CA ALA A 289 13.54 -4.35 -25.59
C ALA A 289 12.17 -4.43 -24.88
N CYS A 290 11.25 -3.50 -25.13
CA CYS A 290 9.88 -3.58 -24.60
C CYS A 290 9.18 -4.90 -24.97
N GLU A 291 9.27 -5.32 -26.22
CA GLU A 291 8.66 -6.58 -26.68
C GLU A 291 9.39 -7.82 -26.11
N ALA A 292 10.73 -7.81 -26.09
CA ALA A 292 11.52 -8.89 -25.52
C ALA A 292 11.19 -9.12 -24.03
N LEU A 293 11.10 -8.05 -23.25
CA LEU A 293 10.79 -8.13 -21.81
C LEU A 293 9.43 -8.79 -21.53
N LYS A 294 8.44 -8.66 -22.42
CA LYS A 294 7.13 -9.33 -22.26
C LYS A 294 7.23 -10.87 -22.23
N THR A 295 8.30 -11.43 -22.78
CA THR A 295 8.56 -12.87 -22.80
C THR A 295 9.49 -13.36 -21.69
N HIS A 296 9.63 -12.57 -20.63
CA HIS A 296 10.45 -12.89 -19.45
C HIS A 296 11.93 -13.10 -19.79
N THR A 297 12.50 -12.18 -20.55
CA THR A 297 13.94 -12.16 -20.88
C THR A 297 14.67 -11.12 -20.03
N SER A 298 16.00 -11.27 -19.93
CA SER A 298 16.89 -10.29 -19.29
C SER A 298 16.95 -8.98 -20.10
N LEU A 299 17.13 -7.84 -19.40
CA LEU A 299 17.39 -6.57 -20.03
C LEU A 299 18.89 -6.45 -20.37
N LEU A 300 19.18 -6.31 -21.67
CA LEU A 300 20.53 -6.13 -22.20
C LEU A 300 20.86 -4.64 -22.41
N PRO A 301 22.15 -4.24 -22.37
CA PRO A 301 22.56 -2.85 -22.57
C PRO A 301 22.12 -2.28 -23.91
N LYS A 302 22.08 -3.08 -24.98
CA LYS A 302 21.69 -2.69 -26.34
C LYS A 302 20.28 -2.07 -26.41
N GLY A 303 19.36 -2.55 -25.57
CA GLY A 303 17.99 -2.04 -25.52
C GLY A 303 17.83 -0.73 -24.77
N ILE A 304 18.86 -0.26 -24.04
CA ILE A 304 18.80 0.95 -23.21
C ILE A 304 19.22 2.16 -24.03
N LYS A 305 18.37 3.21 -24.01
CA LYS A 305 18.62 4.47 -24.73
C LYS A 305 19.00 5.62 -23.78
N GLU A 306 18.35 5.67 -22.60
CA GLU A 306 18.61 6.71 -21.61
C GLU A 306 18.71 6.12 -20.21
N VAL A 307 19.50 6.80 -19.36
CA VAL A 307 19.70 6.43 -17.94
C VAL A 307 19.53 7.69 -17.10
N GLU A 308 18.57 7.66 -16.18
CA GLU A 308 18.25 8.77 -15.29
C GLU A 308 18.37 8.37 -13.82
N GLY A 309 18.81 9.31 -12.99
CA GLY A 309 19.07 9.10 -11.55
C GLY A 309 20.51 8.69 -11.27
N SER A 310 20.81 8.54 -9.97
CA SER A 310 22.11 8.08 -9.47
C SER A 310 21.89 6.85 -8.59
N PHE A 311 22.43 5.72 -8.98
CA PHE A 311 22.25 4.45 -8.30
C PHE A 311 23.46 3.55 -8.44
N MET A 312 23.62 2.66 -7.48
CA MET A 312 24.70 1.67 -7.44
C MET A 312 24.22 0.32 -7.97
N GLN A 313 25.15 -0.58 -8.30
CA GLN A 313 24.87 -2.00 -8.51
C GLN A 313 24.01 -2.56 -7.36
N GLY A 314 23.03 -3.41 -7.69
CA GLY A 314 22.11 -3.99 -6.71
C GLY A 314 20.91 -3.09 -6.33
N SER A 315 20.86 -1.87 -6.86
CA SER A 315 19.69 -0.99 -6.67
C SER A 315 18.50 -1.44 -7.51
N VAL A 316 17.28 -1.13 -7.04
CA VAL A 316 16.07 -1.28 -7.86
C VAL A 316 15.91 -0.06 -8.75
N ILE A 317 15.64 -0.31 -10.03
CA ILE A 317 15.38 0.74 -11.04
C ILE A 317 14.12 0.44 -11.84
N ASP A 318 13.48 1.49 -12.35
CA ASP A 318 12.36 1.40 -13.28
C ASP A 318 12.84 1.26 -14.72
N VAL A 319 12.14 0.44 -15.49
CA VAL A 319 12.33 0.29 -16.93
C VAL A 319 11.12 0.88 -17.64
N LEU A 320 11.33 1.98 -18.36
CA LEU A 320 10.27 2.73 -19.03
C LEU A 320 10.39 2.62 -20.55
N SER A 321 9.25 2.63 -21.23
CA SER A 321 9.20 2.86 -22.70
C SER A 321 9.50 4.32 -23.04
N PHE A 322 9.77 4.65 -24.31
CA PHE A 322 9.87 6.03 -24.80
C PHE A 322 8.64 6.91 -24.50
N LYS A 323 7.48 6.28 -24.31
CA LYS A 323 6.24 6.99 -23.95
C LYS A 323 6.11 7.25 -22.45
N GLY A 324 7.11 6.87 -21.66
CA GLY A 324 7.11 7.01 -20.19
C GLY A 324 6.26 5.97 -19.45
N HIS A 325 5.78 4.92 -20.12
CA HIS A 325 5.05 3.84 -19.46
C HIS A 325 6.03 2.91 -18.74
N LEU A 326 5.70 2.54 -17.50
CA LEU A 326 6.46 1.54 -16.76
C LEU A 326 6.25 0.16 -17.38
N ILE A 327 7.33 -0.41 -17.94
CA ILE A 327 7.35 -1.74 -18.56
C ILE A 327 7.71 -2.80 -17.52
N ALA A 328 8.72 -2.52 -16.72
CA ALA A 328 9.23 -3.44 -15.70
C ALA A 328 9.95 -2.68 -14.58
N ARG A 329 10.21 -3.38 -13.48
CA ARG A 329 11.08 -2.95 -12.39
C ARG A 329 12.03 -4.08 -12.03
N GLY A 330 13.30 -3.77 -11.72
CA GLY A 330 14.24 -4.83 -11.40
C GLY A 330 15.51 -4.36 -10.72
N ILE A 331 16.32 -5.33 -10.29
CA ILE A 331 17.59 -5.09 -9.60
C ILE A 331 18.69 -5.03 -10.67
N THR A 332 19.35 -3.88 -10.75
CA THR A 332 20.43 -3.65 -11.73
C THR A 332 21.75 -4.31 -11.34
N ASN A 333 22.44 -4.89 -12.33
CA ASN A 333 23.79 -5.44 -12.18
C ASN A 333 24.89 -4.40 -12.36
N TYR A 334 24.56 -3.17 -12.79
CA TYR A 334 25.50 -2.10 -13.04
C TYR A 334 25.04 -0.80 -12.38
N SER A 335 25.97 0.08 -12.01
CA SER A 335 25.67 1.42 -11.54
C SER A 335 25.16 2.33 -12.65
N SER A 336 24.56 3.46 -12.29
CA SER A 336 24.09 4.47 -13.25
C SER A 336 25.20 4.99 -14.16
N ASP A 337 26.43 5.14 -13.64
CA ASP A 337 27.55 5.68 -14.41
C ASP A 337 28.09 4.65 -15.41
N GLU A 338 28.17 3.38 -15.02
CA GLU A 338 28.50 2.28 -15.92
C GLU A 338 27.44 2.10 -17.02
N LEU A 339 26.15 2.17 -16.66
CA LEU A 339 25.08 2.09 -17.64
C LEU A 339 25.11 3.22 -18.68
N LYS A 340 25.50 4.42 -18.28
CA LYS A 340 25.67 5.54 -19.24
C LYS A 340 26.76 5.26 -20.28
N LEU A 341 27.77 4.45 -19.93
CA LEU A 341 28.86 4.06 -20.83
C LEU A 341 28.47 2.91 -21.77
N ILE A 342 27.78 1.90 -21.21
CA ILE A 342 27.48 0.65 -21.97
C ILE A 342 26.10 0.65 -22.67
N LYS A 343 25.24 1.63 -22.45
CA LYS A 343 23.96 1.74 -23.14
C LYS A 343 24.14 1.76 -24.65
N ASP A 344 23.22 1.17 -25.40
CA ASP A 344 23.27 0.99 -26.86
C ASP A 344 24.37 0.04 -27.38
N HIS A 345 25.24 -0.50 -26.52
CA HIS A 345 26.28 -1.44 -26.90
C HIS A 345 25.82 -2.89 -26.75
N HIS A 346 26.44 -3.81 -27.48
CA HIS A 346 26.23 -5.24 -27.29
C HIS A 346 26.93 -5.75 -26.02
N SER A 347 26.41 -6.80 -25.41
CA SER A 347 26.97 -7.36 -24.16
C SER A 347 28.42 -7.85 -24.31
N ASN A 348 28.88 -8.21 -25.53
CA ASN A 348 30.26 -8.56 -25.77
C ASN A 348 31.24 -7.38 -25.79
N GLU A 349 30.74 -6.13 -25.84
CA GLU A 349 31.53 -4.92 -25.83
C GLU A 349 31.75 -4.38 -24.39
N ILE A 350 31.00 -4.87 -23.39
CA ILE A 350 31.06 -4.38 -22.00
C ILE A 350 32.50 -4.41 -21.47
N GLU A 351 33.20 -5.53 -21.63
CA GLU A 351 34.57 -5.68 -21.13
C GLU A 351 35.55 -4.68 -21.74
N SER A 352 35.39 -4.35 -23.01
CA SER A 352 36.23 -3.35 -23.70
C SER A 352 35.94 -1.92 -23.23
N ILE A 353 34.72 -1.65 -22.76
CA ILE A 353 34.28 -0.32 -22.33
C ILE A 353 34.58 -0.09 -20.84
N LEU A 354 34.22 -1.06 -19.99
CA LEU A 354 34.34 -0.93 -18.53
C LEU A 354 35.67 -1.50 -17.99
N HIS A 355 36.46 -2.24 -18.81
CA HIS A 355 37.65 -2.99 -18.44
C HIS A 355 37.41 -4.17 -17.49
N TYR A 356 36.12 -4.54 -17.31
CA TYR A 356 35.67 -5.73 -16.62
C TYR A 356 34.25 -6.11 -17.10
N LYS A 357 33.81 -7.34 -16.83
CA LYS A 357 32.47 -7.80 -17.15
C LYS A 357 32.08 -8.94 -16.20
N ASP A 358 31.18 -8.64 -15.27
CA ASP A 358 30.63 -9.62 -14.33
C ASP A 358 29.34 -10.26 -14.87
N TYR A 359 28.57 -9.51 -15.68
CA TYR A 359 27.26 -9.92 -16.21
C TYR A 359 27.10 -9.52 -17.67
N ASP A 360 26.36 -10.31 -18.43
CA ASP A 360 25.95 -9.97 -19.82
C ASP A 360 24.75 -9.03 -19.85
N GLU A 361 23.91 -9.11 -18.83
CA GLU A 361 22.65 -8.38 -18.71
C GLU A 361 22.73 -7.26 -17.68
N VAL A 362 21.97 -6.20 -17.95
CA VAL A 362 21.76 -5.08 -17.01
C VAL A 362 20.83 -5.49 -15.87
N ILE A 363 19.78 -6.23 -16.20
CA ILE A 363 18.88 -6.85 -15.22
C ILE A 363 18.62 -8.28 -15.66
N HIS A 364 18.96 -9.25 -14.82
CA HIS A 364 18.66 -10.66 -15.07
C HIS A 364 17.15 -10.91 -15.02
N ALA A 365 16.63 -11.82 -15.83
CA ALA A 365 15.22 -12.16 -15.90
C ALA A 365 14.60 -12.47 -14.52
N ASP A 366 15.33 -13.24 -13.67
CA ASP A 366 14.87 -13.58 -12.33
C ASP A 366 14.83 -12.39 -11.35
N ASN A 367 15.50 -11.27 -11.69
CA ASN A 367 15.53 -10.03 -10.91
C ASN A 367 14.66 -8.93 -11.51
N LEU A 368 13.83 -9.25 -12.52
CA LEU A 368 13.04 -8.33 -13.28
C LEU A 368 11.56 -8.71 -13.20
N VAL A 369 10.73 -7.78 -12.77
CA VAL A 369 9.27 -7.95 -12.62
C VAL A 369 8.58 -7.10 -13.68
N ILE A 370 7.78 -7.74 -14.52
CA ILE A 370 7.07 -7.07 -15.60
C ILE A 370 5.82 -6.40 -15.03
N ASN A 371 5.66 -5.11 -15.35
CA ASN A 371 4.41 -4.40 -15.13
C ASN A 371 3.42 -4.78 -16.23
N LYS A 372 2.32 -5.41 -15.86
CA LYS A 372 1.34 -5.93 -16.86
C LYS A 372 0.14 -5.01 -17.03
N GLY A 373 0.29 -3.77 -16.60
CA GLY A 373 -0.76 -2.76 -16.76
C GLY A 373 -1.79 -2.76 -15.65
#